data_3c91eae91ed3b4bb234a326a036b1666
#
_entry.id   3c91eae91ed3b4bb234a326a036b1666
#
_cell.length_a   1.000
_cell.length_b   1.000
_cell.length_c   1.000
_cell.angle_alpha   90.00
_cell.angle_beta   90.00
_cell.angle_gamma   90.00
#
_symmetry.space_group_name_H-M   'P 1'
#
loop_
_entity.id
_entity.type
_entity.pdbx_description
1 polymer ?
#
loop_
_entity_poly.entity_id
_entity_poly.type
_entity_poly.pdbx_seq_one_letter_code
_entity_poly.pdbx_strand_id
1 'polypeptide(L)'
;EKFDTHIHLNTEDTIFIKQAERDNFRFLVIVDDRPFGITMAEQEKIVRKQLRAFPETISYATTFAVKDFNLPGWQEKTLDYLKNAFSEGAIAVKVWKNVGMDLKNSEGAFVMIDDPKFDPILEYLAENNIPLIGHLGEPRDCWLPLEEMTFHQGYYKAHPEYHMYLHPEYPSYEDQINARDHMLEKHPDLTFIGAHLGSLEWNLDELAKRLDRYPNMSVDLARMSNLNFHAKNDWQKTRDFFIKYQDRLLYATDVQVRSTD
;
A
#
# COMPACT_ATOMS: atom_id res chain seq x y z
N GLU A 1 23.09 6.88 3.55
CA GLU A 1 22.06 6.69 2.53
C GLU A 1 20.69 6.54 3.20
N LYS A 2 19.65 7.15 2.61
CA LYS A 2 18.28 7.14 3.11
C LYS A 2 17.38 6.57 2.01
N PHE A 3 16.38 5.78 2.38
CA PHE A 3 15.47 5.16 1.42
C PHE A 3 14.02 5.44 1.82
N ASP A 4 13.27 6.13 0.96
CA ASP A 4 11.83 6.32 1.13
C ASP A 4 11.09 5.28 0.28
N THR A 5 10.42 4.36 0.95
CA THR A 5 9.80 3.19 0.31
C THR A 5 8.39 3.44 -0.21
N HIS A 6 7.86 4.67 -0.09
CA HIS A 6 6.50 4.96 -0.54
C HIS A 6 6.35 6.44 -0.94
N ILE A 7 6.58 6.71 -2.22
CA ILE A 7 6.30 8.02 -2.83
C ILE A 7 5.55 7.85 -4.15
N HIS A 8 4.89 8.91 -4.61
CA HIS A 8 4.25 8.97 -5.92
C HIS A 8 4.82 10.12 -6.74
N LEU A 9 5.52 9.80 -7.83
CA LEU A 9 6.05 10.78 -8.78
C LEU A 9 5.12 10.89 -9.99
N ASN A 10 4.22 11.86 -9.96
CA ASN A 10 3.20 12.10 -10.98
C ASN A 10 3.58 13.27 -11.91
N THR A 11 4.87 13.46 -12.14
CA THR A 11 5.42 14.52 -13.01
C THR A 11 6.72 14.05 -13.67
N GLU A 12 7.00 14.60 -14.84
CA GLU A 12 8.29 14.44 -15.53
C GLU A 12 9.36 15.42 -15.00
N ASP A 13 8.98 16.39 -14.14
CA ASP A 13 9.93 17.30 -13.52
C ASP A 13 10.92 16.56 -12.61
N THR A 14 12.19 16.89 -12.74
CA THR A 14 13.28 16.23 -12.02
C THR A 14 13.82 17.00 -10.82
N ILE A 15 13.21 18.14 -10.47
CA ILE A 15 13.69 18.99 -9.38
C ILE A 15 13.70 18.23 -8.07
N PHE A 16 12.61 17.49 -7.77
CA PHE A 16 12.49 16.68 -6.58
C PHE A 16 13.55 15.58 -6.50
N ILE A 17 13.79 14.87 -7.62
CA ILE A 17 14.79 13.79 -7.69
C ILE A 17 16.21 14.37 -7.49
N LYS A 18 16.54 15.49 -8.14
CA LYS A 18 17.83 16.14 -7.96
C LYS A 18 18.05 16.66 -6.54
N GLN A 19 16.98 17.05 -5.84
CA GLN A 19 17.07 17.42 -4.43
C GLN A 19 17.33 16.16 -3.58
N ALA A 20 16.66 15.06 -3.87
CA ALA A 20 16.89 13.79 -3.19
C ALA A 20 18.34 13.30 -3.31
N GLU A 21 18.93 13.40 -4.51
CA GLU A 21 20.36 13.06 -4.71
C GLU A 21 21.27 13.90 -3.80
N ARG A 22 21.04 15.21 -3.69
CA ARG A 22 21.80 16.10 -2.79
C ARG A 22 21.67 15.71 -1.33
N ASP A 23 20.48 15.24 -0.93
CA ASP A 23 20.15 14.86 0.45
C ASP A 23 20.45 13.38 0.73
N ASN A 24 21.04 12.66 -0.23
CA ASN A 24 21.38 11.25 -0.16
C ASN A 24 20.16 10.34 0.10
N PHE A 25 19.05 10.63 -0.61
CA PHE A 25 17.83 9.82 -0.64
C PHE A 25 17.73 8.99 -1.91
N ARG A 26 17.16 7.78 -1.78
CA ARG A 26 16.62 6.95 -2.85
C ARG A 26 15.13 6.76 -2.63
N PHE A 27 14.41 6.41 -3.69
CA PHE A 27 12.96 6.26 -3.67
C PHE A 27 12.49 4.94 -4.24
N LEU A 28 11.47 4.36 -3.61
CA LEU A 28 10.56 3.44 -4.26
C LEU A 28 9.31 4.21 -4.68
N VAL A 29 9.19 4.44 -5.98
CA VAL A 29 8.03 5.13 -6.56
C VAL A 29 6.91 4.11 -6.75
N ILE A 30 5.74 4.43 -6.21
CA ILE A 30 4.56 3.57 -6.27
C ILE A 30 3.69 3.96 -7.47
N VAL A 31 3.41 2.99 -8.34
CA VAL A 31 2.33 3.03 -9.33
C VAL A 31 1.11 2.35 -8.72
N ASP A 32 -0.06 2.93 -8.88
CA ASP A 32 -1.30 2.37 -8.34
C ASP A 32 -2.49 2.45 -9.33
N ASP A 33 -3.47 1.55 -9.12
CA ASP A 33 -4.71 1.48 -9.90
C ASP A 33 -5.82 2.27 -9.20
N ARG A 34 -5.67 3.61 -9.19
CA ARG A 34 -6.67 4.54 -8.63
C ARG A 34 -7.69 4.98 -9.68
N PRO A 35 -8.96 5.20 -9.32
CA PRO A 35 -9.97 5.70 -10.24
C PRO A 35 -9.88 7.22 -10.52
N PHE A 36 -8.86 7.90 -9.99
CA PHE A 36 -8.67 9.35 -10.11
C PHE A 36 -7.19 9.73 -10.30
N GLY A 37 -6.94 10.95 -10.77
CA GLY A 37 -5.59 11.41 -11.09
C GLY A 37 -5.13 10.92 -12.46
N ILE A 38 -3.81 10.75 -12.63
CA ILE A 38 -3.23 10.21 -13.87
C ILE A 38 -3.38 8.69 -13.90
N THR A 39 -3.57 8.16 -15.10
CA THR A 39 -3.77 6.72 -15.31
C THR A 39 -2.54 5.89 -14.93
N MET A 40 -2.76 4.61 -14.64
CA MET A 40 -1.69 3.64 -14.39
C MET A 40 -0.63 3.67 -15.52
N ALA A 41 -1.05 3.71 -16.77
CA ALA A 41 -0.15 3.76 -17.92
C ALA A 41 0.69 5.06 -17.96
N GLU A 42 0.12 6.19 -17.58
CA GLU A 42 0.85 7.46 -17.48
C GLU A 42 1.83 7.46 -16.32
N GLN A 43 1.43 6.93 -15.16
CA GLN A 43 2.32 6.74 -14.01
C GLN A 43 3.55 5.90 -14.41
N GLU A 44 3.32 4.75 -15.07
CA GLU A 44 4.42 3.89 -15.53
C GLU A 44 5.33 4.57 -16.56
N LYS A 45 4.75 5.27 -17.51
CA LYS A 45 5.53 6.04 -18.50
C LYS A 45 6.47 7.03 -17.82
N ILE A 46 5.96 7.77 -16.84
CA ILE A 46 6.74 8.74 -16.07
C ILE A 46 7.85 8.05 -15.28
N VAL A 47 7.51 7.04 -14.47
CA VAL A 47 8.51 6.41 -13.59
C VAL A 47 9.60 5.67 -14.37
N ARG A 48 9.25 4.99 -15.47
CA ARG A 48 10.24 4.33 -16.34
C ARG A 48 11.20 5.33 -17.00
N LYS A 49 10.71 6.52 -17.38
CA LYS A 49 11.55 7.61 -17.88
C LYS A 49 12.53 8.09 -16.81
N GLN A 50 12.03 8.29 -15.57
CA GLN A 50 12.84 8.72 -14.44
C GLN A 50 13.84 7.65 -13.99
N LEU A 51 13.44 6.39 -13.95
CA LEU A 51 14.33 5.26 -13.65
C LEU A 51 15.52 5.21 -14.63
N ARG A 52 15.27 5.37 -15.92
CA ARG A 52 16.36 5.41 -16.93
C ARG A 52 17.30 6.59 -16.76
N ALA A 53 16.78 7.75 -16.30
CA ALA A 53 17.58 8.94 -16.09
C ALA A 53 18.32 8.96 -14.73
N PHE A 54 17.77 8.31 -13.72
CA PHE A 54 18.24 8.31 -12.33
C PHE A 54 18.25 6.90 -11.73
N PRO A 55 18.95 5.92 -12.33
CA PRO A 55 18.86 4.50 -11.92
C PRO A 55 19.38 4.22 -10.51
N GLU A 56 20.24 5.09 -9.98
CA GLU A 56 20.77 4.96 -8.62
C GLU A 56 19.82 5.57 -7.55
N THR A 57 18.87 6.41 -7.98
CA THR A 57 17.99 7.15 -7.07
C THR A 57 16.56 6.61 -7.08
N ILE A 58 16.12 6.10 -8.23
CA ILE A 58 14.73 5.64 -8.46
C ILE A 58 14.71 4.12 -8.56
N SER A 59 13.78 3.51 -7.84
CA SER A 59 13.21 2.19 -8.09
C SER A 59 11.69 2.32 -8.16
N TYR A 60 10.95 1.35 -8.70
CA TYR A 60 9.51 1.45 -8.71
C TYR A 60 8.79 0.13 -8.43
N ALA A 61 7.63 0.25 -7.79
CA ALA A 61 6.64 -0.78 -7.69
C ALA A 61 5.58 -0.56 -8.77
N THR A 62 5.32 -1.59 -9.57
CA THR A 62 4.19 -1.63 -10.50
C THR A 62 2.89 -1.98 -9.78
N THR A 63 1.80 -2.05 -10.50
CA THR A 63 0.50 -2.55 -10.03
C THR A 63 -0.16 -3.37 -11.14
N PHE A 64 -1.39 -3.76 -10.97
CA PHE A 64 -2.22 -4.36 -12.01
C PHE A 64 -3.65 -3.84 -11.95
N ALA A 65 -4.31 -3.75 -13.11
CA ALA A 65 -5.69 -3.29 -13.20
C ALA A 65 -6.68 -4.37 -12.76
N VAL A 66 -7.63 -3.99 -11.89
CA VAL A 66 -8.71 -4.89 -11.47
C VAL A 66 -10.00 -4.71 -12.29
N LYS A 67 -10.03 -3.73 -13.21
CA LYS A 67 -11.21 -3.39 -14.02
C LYS A 67 -11.84 -4.59 -14.71
N ASP A 68 -11.03 -5.49 -15.25
CA ASP A 68 -11.50 -6.66 -16.02
C ASP A 68 -11.46 -7.96 -15.19
N PHE A 69 -11.44 -7.85 -13.86
CA PHE A 69 -11.33 -8.98 -12.93
C PHE A 69 -12.33 -10.09 -13.24
N ASN A 70 -13.57 -9.76 -13.62
CA ASN A 70 -14.63 -10.75 -13.91
C ASN A 70 -14.53 -11.39 -15.30
N LEU A 71 -13.65 -10.92 -16.18
CA LEU A 71 -13.50 -11.49 -17.51
C LEU A 71 -12.66 -12.77 -17.50
N PRO A 72 -12.94 -13.73 -18.39
CA PRO A 72 -12.05 -14.87 -18.63
C PRO A 72 -10.65 -14.40 -19.04
N GLY A 73 -9.62 -15.12 -18.58
CA GLY A 73 -8.23 -14.81 -18.93
C GLY A 73 -7.65 -13.57 -18.23
N TRP A 74 -8.34 -12.97 -17.24
CA TRP A 74 -7.81 -11.84 -16.49
C TRP A 74 -6.50 -12.18 -15.75
N GLN A 75 -6.43 -13.37 -15.14
CA GLN A 75 -5.23 -13.84 -14.41
C GLN A 75 -4.01 -13.92 -15.33
N GLU A 76 -4.14 -14.56 -16.48
CA GLU A 76 -3.06 -14.72 -17.46
C GLU A 76 -2.59 -13.36 -17.99
N LYS A 77 -3.53 -12.48 -18.34
CA LYS A 77 -3.21 -11.12 -18.79
C LYS A 77 -2.50 -10.30 -17.70
N THR A 78 -2.90 -10.46 -16.45
CA THR A 78 -2.27 -9.80 -15.31
C THR A 78 -0.85 -10.32 -15.11
N LEU A 79 -0.64 -11.63 -15.16
CA LEU A 79 0.70 -12.23 -15.05
C LEU A 79 1.62 -11.79 -16.20
N ASP A 80 1.12 -11.76 -17.42
CA ASP A 80 1.90 -11.29 -18.58
C ASP A 80 2.27 -9.81 -18.45
N TYR A 81 1.33 -8.99 -17.99
CA TYR A 81 1.57 -7.57 -17.71
C TYR A 81 2.66 -7.40 -16.64
N LEU A 82 2.57 -8.12 -15.51
CA LEU A 82 3.55 -8.05 -14.42
C LEU A 82 4.94 -8.51 -14.88
N LYS A 83 5.04 -9.62 -15.62
CA LYS A 83 6.30 -10.10 -16.21
C LYS A 83 6.94 -9.04 -17.10
N ASN A 84 6.15 -8.36 -17.92
CA ASN A 84 6.64 -7.25 -18.73
C ASN A 84 7.11 -6.08 -17.86
N ALA A 85 6.36 -5.68 -16.82
CA ALA A 85 6.76 -4.60 -15.93
C ALA A 85 8.08 -4.91 -15.22
N PHE A 86 8.30 -6.16 -14.79
CA PHE A 86 9.59 -6.59 -14.18
C PHE A 86 10.73 -6.57 -15.19
N SER A 87 10.50 -6.95 -16.44
CA SER A 87 11.52 -6.83 -17.49
C SER A 87 11.91 -5.38 -17.79
N GLU A 88 11.01 -4.45 -17.48
CA GLU A 88 11.21 -2.99 -17.61
C GLU A 88 11.71 -2.33 -16.29
N GLY A 89 12.06 -3.13 -15.27
CA GLY A 89 12.74 -2.67 -14.06
C GLY A 89 11.86 -2.46 -12.83
N ALA A 90 10.59 -2.88 -12.82
CA ALA A 90 9.81 -2.94 -11.59
C ALA A 90 10.43 -3.94 -10.60
N ILE A 91 10.37 -3.65 -9.30
CA ILE A 91 10.94 -4.50 -8.25
C ILE A 91 9.93 -4.97 -7.20
N ALA A 92 8.71 -4.46 -7.25
CA ALA A 92 7.61 -4.79 -6.33
C ALA A 92 6.27 -4.60 -7.03
N VAL A 93 5.20 -5.08 -6.40
CA VAL A 93 3.82 -4.84 -6.84
C VAL A 93 3.03 -4.13 -5.77
N LYS A 94 2.24 -3.13 -6.16
CA LYS A 94 1.28 -2.44 -5.29
C LYS A 94 -0.13 -2.97 -5.54
N VAL A 95 -0.86 -3.25 -4.46
CA VAL A 95 -2.32 -3.37 -4.47
C VAL A 95 -2.90 -2.20 -3.68
N TRP A 96 -3.90 -1.54 -4.28
CA TRP A 96 -4.59 -0.42 -3.67
C TRP A 96 -5.94 -0.87 -3.08
N LYS A 97 -6.53 -0.06 -2.24
CA LYS A 97 -7.77 -0.33 -1.49
C LYS A 97 -9.03 -0.51 -2.37
N ASN A 98 -8.94 -0.32 -3.70
CA ASN A 98 -10.01 -0.75 -4.61
C ASN A 98 -10.30 -2.25 -4.47
N VAL A 99 -9.28 -3.07 -4.18
CA VAL A 99 -9.47 -4.44 -3.70
C VAL A 99 -9.98 -4.39 -2.25
N GLY A 100 -11.16 -4.93 -2.04
CA GLY A 100 -11.85 -4.93 -0.74
C GLY A 100 -12.84 -3.79 -0.54
N MET A 101 -12.76 -2.68 -1.31
CA MET A 101 -13.66 -1.53 -1.12
C MET A 101 -14.46 -1.13 -2.38
N ASP A 102 -13.97 -1.44 -3.59
CA ASP A 102 -14.66 -1.09 -4.85
C ASP A 102 -14.90 -2.29 -5.75
N LEU A 103 -13.90 -3.19 -5.81
CA LEU A 103 -13.95 -4.36 -6.68
C LEU A 103 -15.07 -5.30 -6.26
N LYS A 104 -15.93 -5.64 -7.22
CA LYS A 104 -17.02 -6.63 -7.03
C LYS A 104 -16.91 -7.75 -8.04
N ASN A 105 -17.28 -8.95 -7.61
CA ASN A 105 -17.42 -10.09 -8.50
C ASN A 105 -18.71 -9.99 -9.37
N SER A 106 -18.94 -10.96 -10.25
CA SER A 106 -20.10 -11.00 -11.14
C SER A 106 -21.46 -11.11 -10.42
N GLU A 107 -21.45 -11.48 -9.14
CA GLU A 107 -22.64 -11.57 -8.29
C GLU A 107 -22.87 -10.28 -7.48
N GLY A 108 -21.97 -9.30 -7.60
CA GLY A 108 -22.04 -8.03 -6.90
C GLY A 108 -21.46 -8.04 -5.48
N ALA A 109 -20.85 -9.14 -5.04
CA ALA A 109 -20.15 -9.22 -3.77
C ALA A 109 -18.77 -8.56 -3.86
N PHE A 110 -18.35 -7.88 -2.77
CA PHE A 110 -17.00 -7.32 -2.70
C PHE A 110 -15.93 -8.41 -2.75
N VAL A 111 -14.87 -8.15 -3.50
CA VAL A 111 -13.74 -9.06 -3.66
C VAL A 111 -12.62 -8.61 -2.73
N MET A 112 -12.23 -9.48 -1.82
CA MET A 112 -11.14 -9.24 -0.86
C MET A 112 -9.82 -9.78 -1.41
N ILE A 113 -8.70 -9.39 -0.79
CA ILE A 113 -7.36 -9.76 -1.28
C ILE A 113 -7.06 -11.27 -1.17
N ASP A 114 -7.78 -11.99 -0.33
CA ASP A 114 -7.66 -13.46 -0.15
C ASP A 114 -8.54 -14.27 -1.11
N ASP A 115 -9.23 -13.60 -2.05
CA ASP A 115 -10.01 -14.27 -3.10
C ASP A 115 -9.09 -15.21 -3.91
N PRO A 116 -9.49 -16.49 -4.12
CA PRO A 116 -8.67 -17.47 -4.83
C PRO A 116 -8.23 -17.05 -6.24
N LYS A 117 -8.91 -16.08 -6.82
CA LYS A 117 -8.54 -15.54 -8.13
C LYS A 117 -7.24 -14.74 -8.13
N PHE A 118 -6.81 -14.26 -6.97
CA PHE A 118 -5.50 -13.64 -6.79
C PHE A 118 -4.37 -14.67 -6.56
N ASP A 119 -4.67 -15.89 -6.13
CA ASP A 119 -3.67 -16.88 -5.73
C ASP A 119 -2.56 -17.08 -6.78
N PRO A 120 -2.84 -17.30 -8.09
CA PRO A 120 -1.77 -17.48 -9.07
C PRO A 120 -0.83 -16.27 -9.21
N ILE A 121 -1.35 -15.07 -8.94
CA ILE A 121 -0.53 -13.83 -8.95
C ILE A 121 0.34 -13.79 -7.70
N LEU A 122 -0.24 -14.07 -6.54
CA LEU A 122 0.49 -14.06 -5.25
C LEU A 122 1.55 -15.16 -5.19
N GLU A 123 1.25 -16.35 -5.71
CA GLU A 123 2.20 -17.45 -5.87
C GLU A 123 3.37 -17.05 -6.77
N TYR A 124 3.08 -16.45 -7.92
CA TYR A 124 4.13 -15.97 -8.84
C TYR A 124 5.05 -14.94 -8.15
N LEU A 125 4.50 -14.02 -7.36
CA LEU A 125 5.29 -13.05 -6.61
C LEU A 125 6.16 -13.73 -5.55
N ALA A 126 5.61 -14.69 -4.80
CA ALA A 126 6.34 -15.46 -3.79
C ALA A 126 7.49 -16.26 -4.41
N GLU A 127 7.23 -17.03 -5.47
CA GLU A 127 8.22 -17.84 -6.18
C GLU A 127 9.40 -17.02 -6.76
N ASN A 128 9.14 -15.76 -7.12
CA ASN A 128 10.15 -14.87 -7.69
C ASN A 128 10.73 -13.88 -6.67
N ASN A 129 10.40 -14.02 -5.36
CA ASN A 129 10.82 -13.11 -4.28
C ASN A 129 10.47 -11.64 -4.55
N ILE A 130 9.32 -11.38 -5.15
CA ILE A 130 8.84 -10.03 -5.47
C ILE A 130 7.90 -9.56 -4.36
N PRO A 131 8.21 -8.45 -3.66
CA PRO A 131 7.36 -7.95 -2.59
C PRO A 131 6.00 -7.45 -3.08
N LEU A 132 4.95 -7.73 -2.29
CA LEU A 132 3.63 -7.13 -2.42
C LEU A 132 3.47 -5.98 -1.42
N ILE A 133 3.17 -4.78 -1.88
CA ILE A 133 2.83 -3.62 -1.05
C ILE A 133 1.31 -3.49 -1.03
N GLY A 134 0.70 -3.68 0.13
CA GLY A 134 -0.75 -3.65 0.29
C GLY A 134 -1.24 -2.41 1.03
N HIS A 135 -2.03 -1.55 0.35
CA HIS A 135 -2.90 -0.58 1.01
C HIS A 135 -4.31 -1.17 1.00
N LEU A 136 -4.62 -1.99 2.00
CA LEU A 136 -5.84 -2.78 2.09
C LEU A 136 -6.76 -2.16 3.16
N GLY A 137 -7.90 -1.64 2.70
CA GLY A 137 -8.84 -0.90 3.53
C GLY A 137 -8.40 0.52 3.89
N GLU A 138 -9.33 1.29 4.44
CA GLU A 138 -9.08 2.62 5.00
C GLU A 138 -8.53 2.51 6.43
N PRO A 139 -8.04 3.61 7.05
CA PRO A 139 -7.78 3.64 8.48
C PRO A 139 -9.03 3.26 9.31
N ARG A 140 -8.83 2.65 10.47
CA ARG A 140 -9.95 2.21 11.34
C ARG A 140 -10.95 3.30 11.65
N ASP A 141 -10.52 4.54 11.80
CA ASP A 141 -11.39 5.70 12.03
C ASP A 141 -12.53 5.79 11.01
N CYS A 142 -12.33 5.32 9.76
CA CYS A 142 -13.33 5.31 8.71
C CYS A 142 -14.63 4.57 9.10
N TRP A 143 -14.55 3.57 9.97
CA TRP A 143 -15.68 2.76 10.46
C TRP A 143 -16.19 3.18 11.84
N LEU A 144 -15.66 4.25 12.44
CA LEU A 144 -16.08 4.74 13.76
C LEU A 144 -17.05 5.92 13.64
N PRO A 145 -17.96 6.13 14.62
CA PRO A 145 -18.68 7.38 14.70
C PRO A 145 -17.69 8.54 14.91
N LEU A 146 -18.04 9.74 14.43
CA LEU A 146 -17.12 10.88 14.40
C LEU A 146 -16.51 11.20 15.79
N GLU A 147 -17.29 11.08 16.86
CA GLU A 147 -16.87 11.35 18.23
C GLU A 147 -15.84 10.36 18.80
N GLU A 148 -15.73 9.18 18.20
CA GLU A 148 -14.78 8.13 18.59
C GLU A 148 -13.48 8.15 17.76
N MET A 149 -13.43 8.97 16.71
CA MET A 149 -12.27 9.05 15.84
C MET A 149 -11.08 9.74 16.52
N THR A 150 -9.90 9.19 16.36
CA THR A 150 -8.66 9.74 16.90
C THR A 150 -7.98 10.73 15.96
N PHE A 151 -8.00 10.48 14.65
CA PHE A 151 -7.15 11.20 13.68
C PHE A 151 -7.92 11.89 12.55
N HIS A 152 -9.02 11.30 12.06
CA HIS A 152 -9.60 11.66 10.77
C HIS A 152 -10.98 12.31 10.86
N GLN A 153 -11.42 12.73 12.06
CA GLN A 153 -12.75 13.31 12.29
C GLN A 153 -13.09 14.45 11.32
N GLY A 154 -12.16 15.40 11.13
CA GLY A 154 -12.38 16.53 10.23
C GLY A 154 -12.55 16.13 8.77
N TYR A 155 -11.76 15.14 8.33
CA TYR A 155 -11.83 14.62 6.97
C TYR A 155 -13.18 13.92 6.70
N TYR A 156 -13.56 12.95 7.52
CA TYR A 156 -14.80 12.20 7.30
C TYR A 156 -16.07 13.04 7.56
N LYS A 157 -15.97 14.05 8.42
CA LYS A 157 -17.05 15.05 8.56
C LYS A 157 -17.28 15.85 7.28
N ALA A 158 -16.19 16.18 6.56
CA ALA A 158 -16.26 16.92 5.29
C ALA A 158 -16.58 16.01 4.09
N HIS A 159 -16.32 14.68 4.21
CA HIS A 159 -16.46 13.69 3.16
C HIS A 159 -17.27 12.48 3.62
N PRO A 160 -18.58 12.65 3.92
CA PRO A 160 -19.44 11.58 4.41
C PRO A 160 -19.55 10.40 3.44
N GLU A 161 -19.33 10.62 2.13
CA GLU A 161 -19.30 9.60 1.10
C GLU A 161 -18.16 8.58 1.27
N TYR A 162 -17.09 8.93 2.00
CA TYR A 162 -15.98 8.07 2.35
C TYR A 162 -16.01 7.57 3.80
N HIS A 163 -17.05 7.93 4.57
CA HIS A 163 -17.19 7.55 5.96
C HIS A 163 -17.96 6.23 6.08
N MET A 164 -17.26 5.11 6.08
CA MET A 164 -17.85 3.75 6.02
C MET A 164 -18.77 3.42 7.20
N TYR A 165 -18.64 4.11 8.33
CA TYR A 165 -19.63 4.03 9.43
C TYR A 165 -21.07 4.35 8.95
N LEU A 166 -21.21 5.20 7.94
CA LEU A 166 -22.50 5.58 7.34
C LEU A 166 -22.93 4.63 6.21
N HIS A 167 -22.06 3.67 5.82
CA HIS A 167 -22.22 2.79 4.67
C HIS A 167 -22.09 1.31 5.07
N PRO A 168 -23.05 0.75 5.83
CA PRO A 168 -22.97 -0.62 6.35
C PRO A 168 -23.02 -1.70 5.27
N GLU A 169 -23.27 -1.34 4.02
CA GLU A 169 -23.20 -2.22 2.85
C GLU A 169 -21.77 -2.56 2.41
N TYR A 170 -20.75 -1.83 2.89
CA TYR A 170 -19.34 -2.12 2.66
C TYR A 170 -18.81 -3.16 3.66
N PRO A 171 -17.78 -3.93 3.29
CA PRO A 171 -17.08 -4.80 4.23
C PRO A 171 -16.58 -4.01 5.44
N SER A 172 -16.62 -4.64 6.60
CA SER A 172 -16.14 -4.02 7.85
C SER A 172 -14.62 -3.83 7.85
N TYR A 173 -14.12 -3.03 8.80
CA TYR A 173 -12.68 -2.93 9.05
C TYR A 173 -12.06 -4.30 9.34
N GLU A 174 -12.74 -5.09 10.17
CA GLU A 174 -12.31 -6.45 10.52
C GLU A 174 -12.26 -7.38 9.32
N ASP A 175 -13.19 -7.27 8.37
CA ASP A 175 -13.15 -8.05 7.12
C ASP A 175 -11.90 -7.73 6.31
N GLN A 176 -11.49 -6.43 6.20
CA GLN A 176 -10.27 -6.01 5.51
C GLN A 176 -9.02 -6.62 6.17
N ILE A 177 -8.93 -6.53 7.50
CA ILE A 177 -7.79 -7.05 8.25
C ILE A 177 -7.73 -8.59 8.20
N ASN A 178 -8.87 -9.26 8.35
CA ASN A 178 -8.96 -10.72 8.31
C ASN A 178 -8.61 -11.28 6.92
N ALA A 179 -9.07 -10.64 5.84
CA ALA A 179 -8.72 -11.04 4.47
C ALA A 179 -7.21 -10.90 4.22
N ARG A 180 -6.57 -9.82 4.69
CA ARG A 180 -5.12 -9.68 4.62
C ARG A 180 -4.41 -10.77 5.44
N ASP A 181 -4.85 -11.01 6.67
CA ASP A 181 -4.25 -11.99 7.55
C ASP A 181 -4.39 -13.41 6.94
N HIS A 182 -5.54 -13.74 6.37
CA HIS A 182 -5.78 -15.01 5.65
C HIS A 182 -4.90 -15.15 4.39
N MET A 183 -4.73 -14.07 3.61
CA MET A 183 -3.79 -14.06 2.48
C MET A 183 -2.36 -14.40 2.95
N LEU A 184 -1.90 -13.82 4.06
CA LEU A 184 -0.56 -14.08 4.61
C LEU A 184 -0.41 -15.53 5.09
N GLU A 185 -1.47 -16.15 5.61
CA GLU A 185 -1.49 -17.55 6.00
C GLU A 185 -1.44 -18.52 4.81
N LYS A 186 -2.16 -18.16 3.73
CA LYS A 186 -2.17 -18.94 2.48
C LYS A 186 -0.83 -18.87 1.73
N HIS A 187 -0.13 -17.74 1.82
CA HIS A 187 1.09 -17.46 1.07
C HIS A 187 2.25 -17.09 2.03
N PRO A 188 2.74 -18.05 2.85
CA PRO A 188 3.76 -17.76 3.88
C PRO A 188 5.11 -17.34 3.32
N ASP A 189 5.40 -17.65 2.03
CA ASP A 189 6.62 -17.28 1.35
C ASP A 189 6.52 -15.92 0.63
N LEU A 190 5.32 -15.30 0.59
CA LEU A 190 5.12 -13.99 0.00
C LEU A 190 5.65 -12.90 0.93
N THR A 191 6.63 -12.13 0.50
CA THR A 191 7.04 -10.90 1.21
C THR A 191 5.95 -9.84 1.09
N PHE A 192 5.37 -9.44 2.21
CA PHE A 192 4.30 -8.44 2.26
C PHE A 192 4.72 -7.19 3.03
N ILE A 193 4.41 -6.02 2.47
CA ILE A 193 4.63 -4.72 3.10
C ILE A 193 3.26 -4.03 3.26
N GLY A 194 2.79 -3.95 4.49
CA GLY A 194 1.55 -3.23 4.80
C GLY A 194 1.76 -1.73 4.77
N ALA A 195 1.13 -1.03 3.83
CA ALA A 195 1.18 0.43 3.78
C ALA A 195 0.49 1.04 5.02
N HIS A 196 1.00 2.19 5.49
CA HIS A 196 0.43 2.94 6.61
C HIS A 196 0.27 2.09 7.88
N LEU A 197 1.37 1.47 8.34
CA LEU A 197 1.36 0.53 9.47
C LEU A 197 0.42 -0.68 9.24
N GLY A 198 0.17 -1.03 7.97
CA GLY A 198 -0.71 -2.12 7.59
C GLY A 198 -2.16 -1.90 8.03
N SER A 199 -2.63 -0.65 8.04
CA SER A 199 -3.95 -0.22 8.52
C SER A 199 -4.20 -0.60 10.01
N LEU A 200 -3.14 -0.75 10.80
CA LEU A 200 -3.17 -0.99 12.26
C LEU A 200 -2.59 0.21 13.03
N GLU A 201 -2.61 1.38 12.42
CA GLU A 201 -2.06 2.65 12.93
C GLU A 201 -2.65 3.06 14.29
N TRP A 202 -3.81 2.57 14.63
CA TRP A 202 -4.54 2.91 15.84
C TRP A 202 -4.02 2.16 17.09
N ASN A 203 -3.30 1.03 16.93
CA ASN A 203 -2.86 0.22 18.08
C ASN A 203 -1.58 -0.58 17.79
N LEU A 204 -0.48 -0.17 18.43
CA LEU A 204 0.82 -0.83 18.29
C LEU A 204 0.83 -2.27 18.83
N ASP A 205 -0.02 -2.63 19.80
CA ASP A 205 -0.11 -4.01 20.31
C ASP A 205 -0.75 -4.93 19.26
N GLU A 206 -1.79 -4.45 18.57
CA GLU A 206 -2.42 -5.19 17.48
C GLU A 206 -1.47 -5.35 16.29
N LEU A 207 -0.68 -4.32 15.98
CA LEU A 207 0.36 -4.43 14.97
C LEU A 207 1.45 -5.42 15.40
N ALA A 208 1.92 -5.35 16.64
CA ALA A 208 2.92 -6.26 17.19
C ALA A 208 2.49 -7.71 17.10
N LYS A 209 1.24 -8.03 17.44
CA LYS A 209 0.67 -9.39 17.31
C LYS A 209 0.78 -9.92 15.87
N ARG A 210 0.50 -9.08 14.84
CA ARG A 210 0.61 -9.50 13.44
C ARG A 210 2.06 -9.67 13.00
N LEU A 211 2.94 -8.76 13.40
CA LEU A 211 4.36 -8.89 13.11
C LEU A 211 4.98 -10.13 13.77
N ASP A 212 4.56 -10.49 14.99
CA ASP A 212 4.99 -11.73 15.64
C ASP A 212 4.41 -12.99 14.98
N ARG A 213 3.16 -12.93 14.50
CA ARG A 213 2.47 -14.06 13.86
C ARG A 213 2.94 -14.31 12.42
N TYR A 214 3.18 -13.25 11.65
CA TYR A 214 3.48 -13.30 10.22
C TYR A 214 4.93 -12.86 9.96
N PRO A 215 5.91 -13.80 9.94
CA PRO A 215 7.31 -13.45 9.69
C PRO A 215 7.55 -12.84 8.30
N ASN A 216 6.67 -13.07 7.35
CA ASN A 216 6.70 -12.53 6.00
C ASN A 216 6.07 -11.11 5.87
N MET A 217 5.53 -10.54 6.96
CA MET A 217 4.94 -9.19 6.98
C MET A 217 5.94 -8.15 7.48
N SER A 218 6.07 -7.05 6.76
CA SER A 218 6.66 -5.78 7.19
C SER A 218 5.63 -4.66 7.02
N VAL A 219 5.92 -3.46 7.51
CA VAL A 219 5.03 -2.31 7.33
C VAL A 219 5.81 -1.06 6.98
N ASP A 220 5.19 -0.16 6.24
CA ASP A 220 5.72 1.17 6.03
C ASP A 220 5.19 2.16 7.08
N LEU A 221 5.98 3.20 7.33
CA LEU A 221 5.73 4.23 8.33
C LEU A 221 5.08 5.49 7.73
N ALA A 222 4.54 5.41 6.53
CA ALA A 222 3.83 6.53 5.94
C ALA A 222 2.70 7.02 6.87
N ARG A 223 2.47 8.34 6.88
CA ARG A 223 1.55 8.99 7.82
C ARG A 223 2.05 8.99 9.28
N MET A 224 3.22 9.56 9.49
CA MET A 224 3.92 9.72 10.78
C MET A 224 3.09 10.37 11.91
N SER A 225 1.95 11.02 11.61
CA SER A 225 1.07 11.63 12.63
C SER A 225 0.58 10.62 13.66
N ASN A 226 0.30 9.40 13.24
CA ASN A 226 -0.18 8.33 14.12
C ASN A 226 0.93 7.87 15.07
N LEU A 227 2.17 7.78 14.59
CA LEU A 227 3.33 7.45 15.42
C LEU A 227 3.61 8.55 16.46
N ASN A 228 3.46 9.84 16.09
CA ASN A 228 3.57 10.95 17.03
C ASN A 228 2.52 10.87 18.13
N PHE A 229 1.29 10.42 17.82
CA PHE A 229 0.25 10.20 18.81
C PHE A 229 0.66 9.11 19.82
N HIS A 230 1.11 7.94 19.35
CA HIS A 230 1.58 6.87 20.23
C HIS A 230 2.77 7.29 21.08
N ALA A 231 3.75 7.98 20.51
CA ALA A 231 4.93 8.48 21.22
C ALA A 231 4.58 9.52 22.29
N LYS A 232 3.58 10.37 22.05
CA LYS A 232 3.09 11.33 23.05
C LYS A 232 2.35 10.67 24.20
N ASN A 233 1.61 9.60 23.92
CA ASN A 233 0.82 8.90 24.94
C ASN A 233 1.66 7.92 25.76
N ASP A 234 2.59 7.20 25.12
CA ASP A 234 3.51 6.27 25.77
C ASP A 234 4.81 6.16 24.98
N TRP A 235 5.76 7.03 25.30
CA TRP A 235 7.07 7.07 24.65
C TRP A 235 7.85 5.77 24.82
N GLN A 236 7.85 5.18 26.03
CA GLN A 236 8.64 3.99 26.30
C GLN A 236 8.12 2.81 25.48
N LYS A 237 6.83 2.57 25.47
CA LYS A 237 6.18 1.52 24.67
C LYS A 237 6.45 1.71 23.17
N THR A 238 6.31 2.94 22.67
CA THR A 238 6.57 3.24 21.25
C THR A 238 8.03 2.98 20.90
N ARG A 239 8.98 3.41 21.74
CA ARG A 239 10.41 3.17 21.56
C ARG A 239 10.72 1.67 21.54
N ASP A 240 10.18 0.90 22.50
CA ASP A 240 10.43 -0.54 22.62
C ASP A 240 9.84 -1.30 21.42
N PHE A 241 8.67 -0.88 20.91
CA PHE A 241 8.11 -1.39 19.66
C PHE A 241 9.06 -1.15 18.48
N PHE A 242 9.60 0.08 18.32
CA PHE A 242 10.53 0.38 17.24
C PHE A 242 11.82 -0.43 17.32
N ILE A 243 12.38 -0.60 18.53
CA ILE A 243 13.59 -1.41 18.72
C ILE A 243 13.33 -2.88 18.39
N LYS A 244 12.18 -3.43 18.85
CA LYS A 244 11.84 -4.85 18.63
C LYS A 244 11.65 -5.17 17.14
N TYR A 245 11.01 -4.27 16.38
CA TYR A 245 10.61 -4.52 15.00
C TYR A 245 11.41 -3.71 13.98
N GLN A 246 12.56 -3.12 14.34
CA GLN A 246 13.34 -2.23 13.47
C GLN A 246 13.63 -2.79 12.08
N ASP A 247 13.81 -4.10 11.95
CA ASP A 247 14.08 -4.77 10.67
C ASP A 247 12.81 -5.05 9.84
N ARG A 248 11.65 -4.65 10.35
CA ARG A 248 10.32 -4.84 9.75
C ARG A 248 9.57 -3.52 9.53
N LEU A 249 10.20 -2.39 9.86
CA LEU A 249 9.65 -1.04 9.74
C LEU A 249 10.40 -0.30 8.63
N LEU A 250 9.70 0.09 7.57
CA LEU A 250 10.27 0.78 6.42
C LEU A 250 9.92 2.28 6.50
N TYR A 251 10.94 3.13 6.38
CA TYR A 251 10.69 4.57 6.28
C TYR A 251 9.91 4.89 5.00
N ALA A 252 8.85 5.66 5.13
CA ALA A 252 7.98 6.05 4.03
C ALA A 252 7.24 7.36 4.33
N THR A 253 6.96 8.16 3.30
CA THR A 253 6.29 9.45 3.45
C THR A 253 4.92 9.53 2.80
N ASP A 254 4.63 8.71 1.79
CA ASP A 254 3.44 8.80 0.91
C ASP A 254 3.31 10.20 0.26
N VAL A 255 4.45 10.82 -0.03
CA VAL A 255 4.46 12.14 -0.67
C VAL A 255 3.98 12.02 -2.12
N GLN A 256 3.11 12.95 -2.51
CA GLN A 256 2.60 13.07 -3.88
C GLN A 256 3.32 14.22 -4.57
N VAL A 257 4.26 13.91 -5.47
CA VAL A 257 4.96 14.92 -6.28
C VAL A 257 4.19 15.14 -7.59
N ARG A 258 3.75 16.36 -7.81
CA ARG A 258 2.98 16.79 -9.00
C ARG A 258 3.69 17.94 -9.67
N SER A 259 3.40 18.20 -10.96
CA SER A 259 3.83 19.44 -11.62
C SER A 259 3.30 20.63 -10.82
N THR A 260 4.16 21.57 -10.53
CA THR A 260 3.73 22.93 -10.15
C THR A 260 3.41 23.64 -11.46
N ASP A 261 2.12 23.95 -11.70
CA ASP A 261 1.71 24.83 -12.79
C ASP A 261 2.30 26.22 -12.62
#